data_f5998d8991f31c3c41237532619a585d
#
_entry.id   f5998d8991f31c3c41237532619a585d
#
_cell.length_a   1.000
_cell.length_b   1.000
_cell.length_c   1.000
_cell.angle_alpha   90.00
_cell.angle_beta   90.00
_cell.angle_gamma   90.00
#
_symmetry.space_group_name_H-M   'P 1'
#
loop_
_entity.id
_entity.type
_entity.pdbx_description
1 polymer ?
#
loop_
_entity_poly.entity_id
_entity_poly.type
_entity_poly.pdbx_seq_one_letter_code
_entity_poly.pdbx_strand_id
1 'polypeptide(L)'
;MAKIVVFAFCIFVVLLNIASIPTSTAARSLGNNKTNMSTPHKVKSYMLENGLGHTPPMGWNSWNHFGCDINESLIRDTADAMISTGLAALGYKYINLDDCWAELNRDSQGNMVLKVSTFPSGIKALAHYIHRKGLKLGIYSDAGNFTCSKRMPGSLGHEIQDAKTFASWGVDYLKYDNCENNGISVRERYPPMSEALLNSGRPIFFSMCEWGWEDPATWAKSVGNSWRTTGDIEDNWNSMTSIADANDKWASFAGPGAWNDPDMLEVGNGGMTTEEYRSHFSIWALAKAPLLVGCNIQAMDNTTYELISNSEVIAVWAGPLKNNKVAVVLWNRSSSNATVTASWSDIGLAPGTIVDARDLWEHTTQSLSSGEISAELDSHACKMYVLTPKRS
;
A
#
# COMPACT_ATOMS: atom_id res chain seq x y z
N MET A 1 -11.85 -19.19 19.47
CA MET A 1 -12.91 -18.16 19.57
C MET A 1 -12.93 -17.44 18.23
N ALA A 2 -14.07 -17.49 17.52
CA ALA A 2 -14.22 -16.73 16.28
C ALA A 2 -14.18 -15.24 16.61
N LYS A 3 -13.23 -14.51 16.08
CA LYS A 3 -13.20 -13.04 16.15
C LYS A 3 -13.83 -12.50 14.89
N ILE A 4 -14.87 -11.67 15.06
CA ILE A 4 -15.42 -10.86 13.98
C ILE A 4 -14.45 -9.70 13.77
N VAL A 5 -13.74 -9.69 12.65
CA VAL A 5 -12.95 -8.52 12.24
C VAL A 5 -13.84 -7.72 11.31
N VAL A 6 -14.48 -6.70 11.85
CA VAL A 6 -15.29 -5.75 11.10
C VAL A 6 -14.48 -4.48 10.95
N PHE A 7 -13.94 -4.23 9.75
CA PHE A 7 -13.40 -2.94 9.41
C PHE A 7 -14.54 -2.01 8.99
N ALA A 8 -15.17 -1.37 9.98
CA ALA A 8 -16.10 -0.28 9.69
C ALA A 8 -15.31 1.00 9.42
N PHE A 9 -15.10 1.35 8.16
CA PHE A 9 -14.68 2.70 7.80
C PHE A 9 -15.85 3.65 8.05
N CYS A 10 -15.91 4.23 9.26
CA CYS A 10 -16.74 5.40 9.53
C CYS A 10 -16.16 6.58 8.72
N ILE A 11 -16.81 6.92 7.60
CA ILE A 11 -16.61 8.19 6.95
C ILE A 11 -17.22 9.24 7.88
N PHE A 12 -16.40 9.95 8.66
CA PHE A 12 -16.81 11.19 9.30
C PHE A 12 -17.03 12.22 8.17
N VAL A 13 -18.29 12.37 7.74
CA VAL A 13 -18.73 13.54 7.01
C VAL A 13 -18.71 14.66 8.03
N VAL A 14 -17.68 15.47 8.03
CA VAL A 14 -17.69 16.78 8.71
C VAL A 14 -18.66 17.64 7.93
N LEU A 15 -19.93 17.69 8.36
CA LEU A 15 -20.86 18.73 7.98
C LEU A 15 -20.37 20.03 8.63
N LEU A 16 -19.68 20.84 7.85
CA LEU A 16 -19.48 22.25 8.17
C LEU A 16 -20.85 22.91 8.20
N ASN A 17 -21.44 23.03 9.38
CA ASN A 17 -22.53 23.94 9.65
C ASN A 17 -22.00 25.36 9.49
N ILE A 18 -22.27 25.98 8.34
CA ILE A 18 -22.10 27.42 8.16
C ILE A 18 -23.23 28.07 8.97
N ALA A 19 -22.95 28.37 10.22
CA ALA A 19 -23.81 29.28 11.00
C ALA A 19 -23.65 30.67 10.42
N SER A 20 -24.74 31.19 9.86
CA SER A 20 -24.90 32.59 9.42
C SER A 20 -24.65 33.54 10.58
N ILE A 21 -23.59 34.33 10.49
CA ILE A 21 -23.33 35.45 11.40
C ILE A 21 -24.12 36.67 10.90
N PRO A 22 -24.93 37.34 11.75
CA PRO A 22 -25.65 38.53 11.34
C PRO A 22 -24.68 39.71 11.18
N THR A 23 -24.84 40.42 10.08
CA THR A 23 -24.19 41.71 9.78
C THR A 23 -24.58 42.77 10.77
N SER A 24 -23.61 43.29 11.52
CA SER A 24 -23.73 44.56 12.26
C SER A 24 -22.71 45.53 11.70
N THR A 25 -23.24 46.56 11.03
CA THR A 25 -22.54 47.72 10.55
C THR A 25 -22.12 48.62 11.71
N ALA A 26 -20.82 48.90 11.86
CA ALA A 26 -20.33 50.08 12.54
C ALA A 26 -19.00 50.52 11.92
N ALA A 27 -19.08 51.61 11.17
CA ALA A 27 -17.92 52.34 10.66
C ALA A 27 -17.19 53.06 11.79
N ARG A 28 -15.86 52.90 11.85
CA ARG A 28 -14.96 53.91 12.43
C ARG A 28 -13.64 53.94 11.67
N SER A 29 -13.35 55.15 11.20
CA SER A 29 -12.15 55.64 10.55
C SER A 29 -10.95 55.74 11.51
N LEU A 30 -9.76 55.68 10.87
CA LEU A 30 -8.47 56.28 11.18
C LEU A 30 -7.34 55.31 11.62
N GLY A 31 -6.25 55.40 10.85
CA GLY A 31 -4.94 55.03 11.32
C GLY A 31 -4.05 54.35 10.28
N ASN A 32 -3.41 55.12 9.40
CA ASN A 32 -2.27 54.67 8.59
C ASN A 32 -1.09 54.25 9.51
N ASN A 33 -0.85 52.96 9.61
CA ASN A 33 0.45 52.48 10.03
C ASN A 33 0.91 51.40 9.03
N LYS A 34 1.95 51.73 8.26
CA LYS A 34 2.70 50.80 7.44
C LYS A 34 3.42 49.84 8.41
N THR A 35 2.87 48.66 8.61
CA THR A 35 3.57 47.54 9.20
C THR A 35 3.96 46.58 8.10
N ASN A 36 5.24 46.22 8.11
CA ASN A 36 5.88 45.24 7.23
C ASN A 36 4.99 44.01 7.03
N MET A 37 4.64 43.74 5.79
CA MET A 37 4.06 42.44 5.41
C MET A 37 5.13 41.37 5.63
N SER A 38 5.04 40.66 6.75
CA SER A 38 5.67 39.39 6.89
C SER A 38 5.10 38.44 5.83
N THR A 39 5.98 37.82 5.07
CA THR A 39 5.64 36.72 4.14
C THR A 39 4.72 35.72 4.85
N PRO A 40 3.61 35.28 4.23
CA PRO A 40 2.74 34.30 4.85
C PRO A 40 3.56 33.03 5.13
N HIS A 41 3.66 32.66 6.39
CA HIS A 41 4.16 31.34 6.77
C HIS A 41 3.30 30.31 6.02
N LYS A 42 3.89 29.60 5.05
CA LYS A 42 3.29 28.42 4.43
C LYS A 42 2.88 27.51 5.59
N VAL A 43 1.56 27.33 5.77
CA VAL A 43 1.05 26.29 6.66
C VAL A 43 1.64 24.99 6.12
N LYS A 44 2.50 24.31 6.89
CA LYS A 44 3.06 23.01 6.49
C LYS A 44 1.88 22.10 6.24
N SER A 45 1.77 21.58 5.02
CA SER A 45 0.81 20.54 4.67
C SER A 45 1.03 19.35 5.60
N TYR A 46 -0.07 18.78 6.12
CA TYR A 46 -0.03 17.58 6.97
C TYR A 46 0.18 16.31 6.13
N MET A 47 0.37 16.42 4.82
CA MET A 47 0.56 15.30 3.87
C MET A 47 1.71 15.59 2.93
N LEU A 48 2.35 14.52 2.43
CA LEU A 48 3.38 14.62 1.39
C LEU A 48 2.75 15.11 0.08
N GLU A 49 3.19 16.28 -0.39
CA GLU A 49 2.64 16.94 -1.59
C GLU A 49 3.43 16.56 -2.85
N ASN A 50 3.43 15.28 -3.23
CA ASN A 50 4.04 14.81 -4.48
C ASN A 50 3.01 14.38 -5.55
N GLY A 51 1.71 14.50 -5.26
CA GLY A 51 0.63 14.14 -6.18
C GLY A 51 0.44 12.64 -6.41
N LEU A 52 1.05 11.79 -5.58
CA LEU A 52 1.03 10.33 -5.70
C LEU A 52 0.19 9.67 -4.59
N GLY A 53 -0.07 8.38 -4.71
CA GLY A 53 -0.76 7.61 -3.68
C GLY A 53 -2.24 7.93 -3.53
N HIS A 54 -2.93 8.43 -4.57
CA HIS A 54 -4.40 8.63 -4.51
C HIS A 54 -5.14 7.33 -4.23
N THR A 55 -4.61 6.21 -4.69
CA THR A 55 -4.92 4.85 -4.27
C THR A 55 -3.65 4.21 -3.74
N PRO A 56 -3.72 3.13 -2.93
CA PRO A 56 -2.52 2.39 -2.56
C PRO A 56 -1.79 1.88 -3.82
N PRO A 57 -0.49 1.57 -3.79
CA PRO A 57 0.20 1.03 -4.96
C PRO A 57 -0.23 -0.41 -5.25
N MET A 58 -0.25 -0.78 -6.53
CA MET A 58 -0.57 -2.10 -7.02
C MET A 58 0.47 -2.52 -8.06
N GLY A 59 1.06 -3.70 -7.89
CA GLY A 59 2.14 -4.16 -8.75
C GLY A 59 2.78 -5.46 -8.29
N TRP A 60 4.06 -5.60 -8.53
CA TRP A 60 4.89 -6.75 -8.18
C TRP A 60 6.20 -6.29 -7.55
N ASN A 61 6.76 -7.12 -6.68
CA ASN A 61 8.09 -6.91 -6.08
C ASN A 61 8.86 -8.23 -6.10
N SER A 62 10.17 -8.15 -6.34
CA SER A 62 11.01 -9.31 -6.56
C SER A 62 11.40 -10.09 -5.30
N TRP A 63 11.22 -9.52 -4.08
CA TRP A 63 11.88 -10.02 -2.88
C TRP A 63 11.38 -11.38 -2.41
N ASN A 64 10.07 -11.54 -2.17
CA ASN A 64 9.53 -12.70 -1.45
C ASN A 64 9.78 -14.04 -2.16
N HIS A 65 9.82 -14.04 -3.50
CA HIS A 65 10.10 -15.25 -4.27
C HIS A 65 11.56 -15.38 -4.69
N PHE A 66 12.20 -14.28 -5.10
CA PHE A 66 13.52 -14.34 -5.73
C PHE A 66 14.66 -13.90 -4.82
N GLY A 67 14.40 -13.14 -3.74
CA GLY A 67 15.46 -12.58 -2.91
C GLY A 67 16.50 -11.83 -3.76
N CYS A 68 17.76 -12.23 -3.64
CA CYS A 68 18.87 -11.68 -4.43
C CYS A 68 19.14 -12.41 -5.76
N ASP A 69 18.34 -13.41 -6.12
CA ASP A 69 18.47 -14.09 -7.42
C ASP A 69 17.69 -13.34 -8.50
N ILE A 70 18.15 -12.14 -8.80
CA ILE A 70 17.52 -11.21 -9.73
C ILE A 70 18.48 -10.78 -10.83
N ASN A 71 17.93 -10.55 -12.01
CA ASN A 71 18.66 -10.02 -13.16
C ASN A 71 17.72 -9.25 -14.11
N GLU A 72 18.30 -8.56 -15.08
CA GLU A 72 17.56 -7.74 -16.02
C GLU A 72 16.52 -8.53 -16.83
N SER A 73 16.85 -9.78 -17.23
CA SER A 73 15.91 -10.64 -17.97
C SER A 73 14.68 -10.96 -17.13
N LEU A 74 14.87 -11.41 -15.89
CA LEU A 74 13.77 -11.68 -14.97
C LEU A 74 12.81 -10.49 -14.85
N ILE A 75 13.35 -9.29 -14.68
CA ILE A 75 12.51 -8.09 -14.52
C ILE A 75 11.76 -7.75 -15.82
N ARG A 76 12.39 -7.89 -16.97
CA ARG A 76 11.74 -7.70 -18.28
C ARG A 76 10.66 -8.74 -18.54
N ASP A 77 10.95 -9.99 -18.29
CA ASP A 77 10.02 -11.11 -18.50
C ASP A 77 8.83 -11.02 -17.55
N THR A 78 9.04 -10.57 -16.30
CA THR A 78 7.96 -10.28 -15.35
C THR A 78 7.07 -9.11 -15.85
N ALA A 79 7.67 -8.05 -16.38
CA ALA A 79 6.90 -6.95 -16.97
C ALA A 79 6.08 -7.42 -18.20
N ASP A 80 6.62 -8.32 -19.01
CA ASP A 80 5.92 -8.93 -20.13
C ASP A 80 4.78 -9.83 -19.68
N ALA A 81 5.02 -10.64 -18.64
CA ALA A 81 3.98 -11.47 -18.03
C ALA A 81 2.86 -10.64 -17.42
N MET A 82 3.18 -9.51 -16.77
CA MET A 82 2.17 -8.59 -16.23
C MET A 82 1.22 -8.05 -17.32
N ILE A 83 1.73 -7.81 -18.52
CA ILE A 83 0.93 -7.38 -19.67
C ILE A 83 0.15 -8.56 -20.27
N SER A 84 0.82 -9.67 -20.54
CA SER A 84 0.23 -10.81 -21.26
C SER A 84 -0.86 -11.54 -20.46
N THR A 85 -0.77 -11.56 -19.15
CA THR A 85 -1.80 -12.11 -18.24
C THR A 85 -2.99 -11.16 -18.05
N GLY A 86 -2.87 -9.90 -18.45
CA GLY A 86 -3.90 -8.88 -18.23
C GLY A 86 -3.87 -8.22 -16.86
N LEU A 87 -2.97 -8.60 -15.93
CA LEU A 87 -2.87 -8.01 -14.60
C LEU A 87 -2.60 -6.49 -14.67
N ALA A 88 -1.81 -6.05 -15.63
CA ALA A 88 -1.59 -4.62 -15.86
C ALA A 88 -2.87 -3.84 -16.18
N ALA A 89 -3.84 -4.46 -16.86
CA ALA A 89 -5.14 -3.85 -17.17
C ALA A 89 -6.03 -3.73 -15.91
N LEU A 90 -5.83 -4.62 -14.94
CA LEU A 90 -6.52 -4.58 -13.64
C LEU A 90 -5.93 -3.54 -12.67
N GLY A 91 -4.78 -2.92 -12.99
CA GLY A 91 -4.18 -1.88 -12.17
C GLY A 91 -2.81 -2.21 -11.57
N TYR A 92 -2.29 -3.41 -11.75
CA TYR A 92 -0.92 -3.78 -11.34
C TYR A 92 0.10 -3.05 -12.23
N LYS A 93 0.58 -1.89 -11.76
CA LYS A 93 1.40 -0.98 -12.57
C LYS A 93 2.87 -0.96 -12.19
N TYR A 94 3.19 -1.23 -10.93
CA TYR A 94 4.57 -1.16 -10.46
C TYR A 94 5.29 -2.49 -10.67
N ILE A 95 6.50 -2.43 -11.22
CA ILE A 95 7.48 -3.52 -11.26
C ILE A 95 8.63 -3.08 -10.38
N ASN A 96 8.65 -3.60 -9.14
CA ASN A 96 9.60 -3.18 -8.12
C ASN A 96 10.77 -4.15 -8.04
N LEU A 97 11.94 -3.63 -8.40
CA LEU A 97 13.23 -4.26 -8.21
C LEU A 97 13.66 -4.04 -6.76
N ASP A 98 13.74 -5.10 -5.98
CA ASP A 98 14.13 -5.06 -4.57
C ASP A 98 15.67 -5.08 -4.38
N ASP A 99 16.19 -5.47 -3.23
CA ASP A 99 17.61 -5.46 -2.86
C ASP A 99 18.51 -6.21 -3.87
N CYS A 100 19.83 -6.03 -3.80
CA CYS A 100 20.87 -6.73 -4.56
C CYS A 100 21.09 -6.31 -6.03
N TRP A 101 20.56 -5.16 -6.47
CA TRP A 101 20.74 -4.67 -7.84
C TRP A 101 22.05 -3.90 -8.06
N ALA A 102 22.70 -3.40 -7.00
CA ALA A 102 23.95 -2.63 -7.06
C ALA A 102 25.14 -3.44 -6.58
N GLU A 103 26.33 -2.94 -6.88
CA GLU A 103 27.60 -3.43 -6.32
C GLU A 103 27.72 -3.04 -4.84
N LEU A 104 28.57 -3.75 -4.09
CA LEU A 104 28.77 -3.52 -2.66
C LEU A 104 29.33 -2.12 -2.35
N ASN A 105 30.18 -1.60 -3.23
CA ASN A 105 30.87 -0.34 -3.01
C ASN A 105 30.35 0.75 -3.93
N ARG A 106 30.27 1.97 -3.40
CA ARG A 106 30.08 3.18 -4.20
C ARG A 106 31.36 3.50 -5.00
N ASP A 107 31.21 4.26 -6.09
CA ASP A 107 32.36 4.76 -6.85
C ASP A 107 33.12 5.86 -6.08
N SER A 108 34.22 6.33 -6.67
CA SER A 108 35.05 7.40 -6.07
C SER A 108 34.35 8.75 -5.92
N GLN A 109 33.17 8.91 -6.52
CA GLN A 109 32.33 10.10 -6.43
C GLN A 109 31.15 9.89 -5.46
N GLY A 110 31.05 8.72 -4.84
CA GLY A 110 29.99 8.35 -3.90
C GLY A 110 28.70 7.85 -4.57
N ASN A 111 28.67 7.60 -5.88
CA ASN A 111 27.49 7.08 -6.56
C ASN A 111 27.32 5.58 -6.29
N MET A 112 26.08 5.11 -6.20
CA MET A 112 25.77 3.68 -6.29
C MET A 112 26.21 3.14 -7.66
N VAL A 113 26.91 2.01 -7.63
CA VAL A 113 27.40 1.35 -8.84
C VAL A 113 26.46 0.22 -9.21
N LEU A 114 25.93 0.27 -10.42
CA LEU A 114 25.09 -0.78 -10.95
C LEU A 114 25.87 -2.11 -11.07
N LYS A 115 25.25 -3.21 -10.69
CA LYS A 115 25.80 -4.55 -10.88
C LYS A 115 25.64 -4.99 -12.34
N VAL A 116 26.63 -4.66 -13.17
CA VAL A 116 26.61 -4.89 -14.63
C VAL A 116 26.46 -6.37 -14.98
N SER A 117 26.94 -7.28 -14.12
CA SER A 117 26.80 -8.72 -14.33
C SER A 117 25.34 -9.20 -14.36
N THR A 118 24.45 -8.53 -13.65
CA THR A 118 23.02 -8.87 -13.59
C THR A 118 22.14 -7.88 -14.34
N PHE A 119 22.57 -6.62 -14.49
CA PHE A 119 21.84 -5.54 -15.16
C PHE A 119 22.70 -4.86 -16.23
N PRO A 120 23.06 -5.58 -17.31
CA PRO A 120 24.06 -5.11 -18.31
C PRO A 120 23.63 -3.86 -19.06
N SER A 121 22.33 -3.63 -19.29
CA SER A 121 21.83 -2.45 -20.00
C SER A 121 21.67 -1.22 -19.11
N GLY A 122 21.70 -1.40 -17.79
CA GLY A 122 21.51 -0.35 -16.80
C GLY A 122 20.05 -0.07 -16.44
N ILE A 123 19.86 0.49 -15.23
CA ILE A 123 18.51 0.78 -14.69
C ILE A 123 17.72 1.76 -15.56
N LYS A 124 18.39 2.74 -16.16
CA LYS A 124 17.73 3.70 -17.06
C LYS A 124 17.13 3.02 -18.30
N ALA A 125 17.86 2.07 -18.91
CA ALA A 125 17.37 1.31 -20.06
C ALA A 125 16.23 0.38 -19.66
N LEU A 126 16.32 -0.24 -18.48
CA LEU A 126 15.26 -1.07 -17.90
C LEU A 126 13.99 -0.24 -17.61
N ALA A 127 14.12 0.94 -16.99
CA ALA A 127 13.01 1.86 -16.78
C ALA A 127 12.32 2.24 -18.10
N HIS A 128 13.10 2.58 -19.10
CA HIS A 128 12.56 2.90 -20.42
C HIS A 128 11.81 1.71 -21.06
N TYR A 129 12.33 0.49 -20.92
CA TYR A 129 11.64 -0.72 -21.38
C TYR A 129 10.27 -0.89 -20.70
N ILE A 130 10.21 -0.75 -19.37
CA ILE A 130 9.02 -0.88 -18.56
C ILE A 130 8.00 0.22 -18.88
N HIS A 131 8.46 1.47 -19.02
CA HIS A 131 7.59 2.61 -19.36
C HIS A 131 6.94 2.44 -20.75
N ARG A 132 7.63 1.90 -21.75
CA ARG A 132 7.03 1.63 -23.06
C ARG A 132 5.87 0.64 -23.02
N LYS A 133 5.78 -0.18 -21.96
CA LYS A 133 4.65 -1.08 -21.70
C LYS A 133 3.51 -0.45 -20.91
N GLY A 134 3.64 0.84 -20.54
CA GLY A 134 2.66 1.53 -19.69
C GLY A 134 2.73 1.12 -18.22
N LEU A 135 3.84 0.51 -17.80
CA LEU A 135 4.17 0.14 -16.43
C LEU A 135 5.12 1.15 -15.80
N LYS A 136 5.42 1.00 -14.51
CA LYS A 136 6.28 1.86 -13.70
C LYS A 136 7.39 1.03 -13.06
N LEU A 137 8.61 1.57 -13.02
CA LEU A 137 9.73 0.91 -12.36
C LEU A 137 9.89 1.42 -10.93
N GLY A 138 9.91 0.49 -9.97
CA GLY A 138 10.37 0.75 -8.61
C GLY A 138 11.79 0.25 -8.39
N ILE A 139 12.45 0.83 -7.39
CA ILE A 139 13.79 0.45 -6.94
C ILE A 139 13.82 0.37 -5.41
N TYR A 140 14.86 -0.24 -4.87
CA TYR A 140 15.09 -0.41 -3.45
C TYR A 140 16.35 0.31 -2.99
N SER A 141 16.30 0.88 -1.79
CA SER A 141 17.46 1.32 -1.01
C SER A 141 17.16 1.22 0.48
N ASP A 142 18.04 1.71 1.32
CA ASP A 142 17.95 1.60 2.77
C ASP A 142 18.32 2.91 3.45
N ALA A 143 17.67 3.23 4.56
CA ALA A 143 17.96 4.39 5.39
C ALA A 143 19.21 4.20 6.29
N GLY A 144 19.96 3.13 6.09
CA GLY A 144 21.20 2.82 6.81
C GLY A 144 22.43 2.90 5.91
N ASN A 145 23.57 2.42 6.46
CA ASN A 145 24.84 2.38 5.73
C ASN A 145 24.86 1.28 4.65
N PHE A 146 24.19 0.18 4.90
CA PHE A 146 24.03 -0.95 3.99
C PHE A 146 22.57 -1.39 3.96
N THR A 147 22.19 -2.05 2.88
CA THR A 147 20.88 -2.71 2.76
C THR A 147 20.78 -3.94 3.66
N CYS A 148 19.57 -4.49 3.82
CA CYS A 148 19.32 -5.64 4.69
C CYS A 148 20.08 -6.89 4.26
N SER A 149 20.28 -7.10 2.96
CA SER A 149 21.14 -8.18 2.45
C SER A 149 22.63 -7.98 2.72
N LYS A 150 23.05 -6.75 3.05
CA LYS A 150 24.47 -6.32 3.16
C LYS A 150 25.27 -6.49 1.86
N ARG A 151 24.58 -6.55 0.72
CA ARG A 151 25.20 -6.75 -0.60
C ARG A 151 25.33 -5.49 -1.42
N MET A 152 24.73 -4.39 -0.95
CA MET A 152 24.86 -3.08 -1.56
C MET A 152 24.80 -1.97 -0.49
N PRO A 153 25.29 -0.75 -0.78
CA PRO A 153 25.23 0.36 0.16
C PRO A 153 23.79 0.84 0.34
N GLY A 154 23.46 1.29 1.55
CA GLY A 154 22.28 2.11 1.82
C GLY A 154 22.52 3.57 1.44
N SER A 155 21.52 4.41 1.62
CA SER A 155 21.54 5.82 1.24
C SER A 155 21.84 6.79 2.39
N LEU A 156 22.09 6.30 3.62
CA LEU A 156 22.36 7.17 4.78
C LEU A 156 23.55 8.09 4.49
N GLY A 157 23.32 9.41 4.52
CA GLY A 157 24.29 10.44 4.18
C GLY A 157 24.51 10.68 2.67
N HIS A 158 23.77 9.98 1.80
CA HIS A 158 23.82 10.09 0.35
C HIS A 158 22.45 10.39 -0.28
N GLU A 159 21.45 10.73 0.51
CA GLU A 159 20.03 10.81 0.11
C GLU A 159 19.83 11.73 -1.10
N ILE A 160 20.46 12.91 -1.10
CA ILE A 160 20.32 13.87 -2.21
C ILE A 160 20.93 13.33 -3.50
N GLN A 161 22.09 12.67 -3.41
CA GLN A 161 22.78 12.10 -4.57
C GLN A 161 22.00 10.93 -5.17
N ASP A 162 21.54 10.03 -4.30
CA ASP A 162 20.81 8.83 -4.70
C ASP A 162 19.44 9.17 -5.26
N ALA A 163 18.68 10.09 -4.64
CA ALA A 163 17.40 10.56 -5.15
C ALA A 163 17.52 11.19 -6.56
N LYS A 164 18.57 12.00 -6.81
CA LYS A 164 18.86 12.54 -8.15
C LYS A 164 19.20 11.44 -9.15
N THR A 165 19.94 10.44 -8.72
CA THR A 165 20.30 9.28 -9.55
C THR A 165 19.06 8.50 -9.94
N PHE A 166 18.20 8.14 -8.98
CA PHE A 166 16.93 7.44 -9.22
C PHE A 166 16.01 8.23 -10.15
N ALA A 167 15.87 9.53 -9.93
CA ALA A 167 15.11 10.41 -10.82
C ALA A 167 15.67 10.43 -12.24
N SER A 168 17.00 10.50 -12.42
CA SER A 168 17.68 10.52 -13.72
C SER A 168 17.51 9.21 -14.50
N TRP A 169 17.32 8.10 -13.80
CA TRP A 169 17.05 6.78 -14.38
C TRP A 169 15.57 6.58 -14.73
N GLY A 170 14.69 7.47 -14.26
CA GLY A 170 13.26 7.35 -14.52
C GLY A 170 12.53 6.43 -13.53
N VAL A 171 13.06 6.26 -12.32
CA VAL A 171 12.41 5.49 -11.26
C VAL A 171 11.10 6.17 -10.82
N ASP A 172 10.06 5.37 -10.55
CA ASP A 172 8.71 5.82 -10.17
C ASP A 172 8.34 5.49 -8.72
N TYR A 173 9.08 4.59 -8.07
CA TYR A 173 8.81 4.08 -6.73
C TYR A 173 10.12 3.76 -6.03
N LEU A 174 10.24 4.14 -4.77
CA LEU A 174 11.37 3.77 -3.91
C LEU A 174 10.85 3.04 -2.69
N LYS A 175 11.23 1.75 -2.51
CA LYS A 175 11.15 1.06 -1.22
C LYS A 175 12.41 1.41 -0.44
N TYR A 176 12.24 1.93 0.79
CA TYR A 176 13.32 2.46 1.59
C TYR A 176 13.32 1.79 2.96
N ASP A 177 14.30 0.92 3.18
CA ASP A 177 14.34 -0.01 4.30
C ASP A 177 15.05 0.57 5.55
N ASN A 178 15.21 -0.25 6.61
CA ASN A 178 15.57 0.19 7.96
C ASN A 178 16.78 -0.55 8.56
N CYS A 179 17.57 -1.25 7.77
CA CYS A 179 18.73 -2.00 8.24
C CYS A 179 19.95 -1.10 8.52
N GLU A 180 20.97 -1.63 9.14
CA GLU A 180 22.30 -1.00 9.38
C GLU A 180 22.24 0.50 9.76
N ASN A 181 21.32 0.84 10.65
CA ASN A 181 20.85 2.20 10.96
C ASN A 181 21.65 2.94 12.05
N ASN A 182 22.71 2.34 12.59
CA ASN A 182 23.55 2.91 13.65
C ASN A 182 22.79 3.35 14.92
N GLY A 183 21.59 2.83 15.16
CA GLY A 183 20.73 3.25 16.28
C GLY A 183 20.12 4.65 16.13
N ILE A 184 20.17 5.23 14.92
CA ILE A 184 19.53 6.53 14.64
C ILE A 184 18.04 6.32 14.43
N SER A 185 17.21 7.21 15.00
CA SER A 185 15.74 7.16 14.89
C SER A 185 15.26 7.17 13.44
N VAL A 186 14.20 6.42 13.16
CA VAL A 186 13.52 6.46 11.85
C VAL A 186 12.99 7.87 11.52
N ARG A 187 12.60 8.63 12.54
CA ARG A 187 12.15 10.03 12.39
C ARG A 187 13.27 10.99 11.95
N GLU A 188 14.52 10.60 12.11
CA GLU A 188 15.67 11.37 11.66
C GLU A 188 16.16 10.94 10.28
N ARG A 189 16.06 9.63 9.94
CA ARG A 189 16.66 9.06 8.73
C ARG A 189 15.75 9.09 7.50
N TYR A 190 14.42 8.99 7.68
CA TYR A 190 13.49 8.95 6.53
C TYR A 190 13.17 10.34 5.94
N PRO A 191 12.99 11.42 6.73
CA PRO A 191 12.70 12.74 6.18
C PRO A 191 13.76 13.29 5.21
N PRO A 192 15.07 13.10 5.38
CA PRO A 192 16.07 13.54 4.41
C PRO A 192 15.88 12.93 3.00
N MET A 193 15.56 11.63 2.91
CA MET A 193 15.25 11.00 1.62
C MET A 193 13.95 11.55 1.03
N SER A 194 12.91 11.75 1.83
CA SER A 194 11.65 12.37 1.38
C SER A 194 11.89 13.74 0.75
N GLU A 195 12.65 14.60 1.42
CA GLU A 195 13.00 15.92 0.92
C GLU A 195 13.85 15.84 -0.37
N ALA A 196 14.81 14.92 -0.41
CA ALA A 196 15.65 14.68 -1.58
C ALA A 196 14.82 14.24 -2.79
N LEU A 197 13.85 13.34 -2.61
CA LEU A 197 12.94 12.88 -3.67
C LEU A 197 12.06 14.02 -4.17
N LEU A 198 11.47 14.85 -3.29
CA LEU A 198 10.68 16.02 -3.68
C LEU A 198 11.47 17.01 -4.53
N ASN A 199 12.78 17.15 -4.26
CA ASN A 199 13.68 18.06 -4.95
C ASN A 199 14.43 17.40 -6.13
N SER A 200 14.15 16.14 -6.45
CA SER A 200 14.84 15.40 -7.53
C SER A 200 14.41 15.77 -8.94
N GLY A 201 13.28 16.48 -9.08
CA GLY A 201 12.69 16.86 -10.37
C GLY A 201 11.78 15.80 -10.97
N ARG A 202 11.55 14.66 -10.28
CA ARG A 202 10.64 13.60 -10.70
C ARG A 202 9.75 13.17 -9.51
N PRO A 203 8.42 13.00 -9.70
CA PRO A 203 7.58 12.44 -8.68
C PRO A 203 7.90 10.94 -8.54
N ILE A 204 8.36 10.53 -7.34
CA ILE A 204 8.67 9.15 -6.99
C ILE A 204 7.81 8.77 -5.78
N PHE A 205 7.08 7.67 -5.88
CA PHE A 205 6.31 7.12 -4.76
C PHE A 205 7.27 6.67 -3.67
N PHE A 206 7.18 7.24 -2.49
CA PHE A 206 8.06 6.92 -1.38
C PHE A 206 7.38 5.93 -0.44
N SER A 207 7.84 4.69 -0.47
CA SER A 207 7.40 3.58 0.38
C SER A 207 8.40 3.37 1.50
N MET A 208 7.99 3.70 2.70
CA MET A 208 8.80 3.59 3.89
C MET A 208 8.68 2.19 4.49
N CYS A 209 9.81 1.54 4.73
CA CYS A 209 9.88 0.16 5.22
C CYS A 209 10.55 0.10 6.60
N GLU A 210 10.05 0.88 7.56
CA GLU A 210 10.59 1.03 8.91
C GLU A 210 10.01 0.03 9.92
N TRP A 211 9.30 -1.02 9.46
CA TRP A 211 8.79 -2.16 10.24
C TRP A 211 7.88 -1.79 11.42
N GLY A 212 7.18 -0.67 11.35
CA GLY A 212 6.32 -0.17 12.41
C GLY A 212 7.07 0.51 13.57
N TRP A 213 8.37 0.71 13.46
CA TRP A 213 9.16 1.35 14.49
C TRP A 213 8.74 2.81 14.71
N GLU A 214 8.60 3.19 15.96
CA GLU A 214 8.15 4.52 16.40
C GLU A 214 6.77 4.92 15.86
N ASP A 215 5.87 3.93 15.69
CA ASP A 215 4.47 4.13 15.30
C ASP A 215 4.31 5.03 14.04
N PRO A 216 4.79 4.61 12.86
CA PRO A 216 4.89 5.44 11.66
C PRO A 216 3.55 6.01 11.20
N ALA A 217 2.44 5.31 11.40
CA ALA A 217 1.12 5.81 11.09
C ALA A 217 0.82 7.18 11.72
N THR A 218 1.45 7.50 12.86
CA THR A 218 1.24 8.76 13.58
C THR A 218 1.99 9.96 13.01
N TRP A 219 3.02 9.74 12.15
CA TRP A 219 3.89 10.82 11.64
C TRP A 219 4.25 10.70 10.15
N ALA A 220 4.28 9.49 9.60
CA ALA A 220 4.82 9.23 8.27
C ALA A 220 4.02 9.88 7.13
N LYS A 221 2.76 10.26 7.36
CA LYS A 221 1.88 10.85 6.35
C LYS A 221 2.45 12.10 5.67
N SER A 222 3.31 12.85 6.36
CA SER A 222 4.01 14.02 5.80
C SER A 222 5.37 13.68 5.18
N VAL A 223 5.79 12.42 5.25
CA VAL A 223 7.12 11.96 4.84
C VAL A 223 7.04 10.99 3.66
N GLY A 224 6.14 10.01 3.69
CA GLY A 224 6.00 8.98 2.67
C GLY A 224 4.57 8.82 2.15
N ASN A 225 4.43 8.07 1.05
CA ASN A 225 3.14 7.73 0.46
C ASN A 225 2.58 6.40 1.04
N SER A 226 3.44 5.55 1.58
CA SER A 226 3.09 4.40 2.41
C SER A 226 4.16 4.15 3.47
N TRP A 227 3.80 3.41 4.52
CA TRP A 227 4.68 3.05 5.61
C TRP A 227 4.34 1.65 6.13
N ARG A 228 5.37 0.85 6.38
CA ARG A 228 5.24 -0.47 6.99
C ARG A 228 4.73 -0.32 8.42
N THR A 229 3.69 -1.07 8.73
CA THR A 229 3.07 -1.08 10.08
C THR A 229 3.58 -2.19 10.96
N THR A 230 4.32 -3.15 10.37
CA THR A 230 4.76 -4.40 10.99
C THR A 230 6.14 -4.81 10.48
N GLY A 231 6.76 -5.80 11.11
CA GLY A 231 7.88 -6.56 10.54
C GLY A 231 7.49 -7.30 9.27
N ASP A 232 8.42 -8.08 8.72
CA ASP A 232 8.23 -8.75 7.43
C ASP A 232 7.22 -9.90 7.53
N ILE A 233 6.43 -10.07 6.46
CA ILE A 233 5.51 -11.19 6.31
C ILE A 233 6.26 -12.44 5.87
N GLU A 234 5.81 -13.59 6.36
CA GLU A 234 6.24 -14.90 5.91
C GLU A 234 5.07 -15.62 5.26
N ASP A 235 5.35 -16.49 4.28
CA ASP A 235 4.32 -17.26 3.57
C ASP A 235 3.76 -18.39 4.44
N ASN A 236 3.05 -17.99 5.51
CA ASN A 236 2.31 -18.90 6.38
C ASN A 236 1.15 -18.18 7.07
N TRP A 237 0.14 -18.97 7.46
CA TRP A 237 -1.09 -18.49 8.08
C TRP A 237 -0.87 -17.66 9.36
N ASN A 238 0.05 -18.10 10.22
CA ASN A 238 0.30 -17.41 11.49
C ASN A 238 0.90 -16.03 11.29
N SER A 239 1.87 -15.91 10.37
CA SER A 239 2.46 -14.62 10.00
C SER A 239 1.40 -13.70 9.41
N MET A 240 0.68 -14.14 8.39
CA MET A 240 -0.34 -13.35 7.71
C MET A 240 -1.42 -12.83 8.69
N THR A 241 -1.93 -13.69 9.56
CA THR A 241 -2.98 -13.30 10.51
C THR A 241 -2.48 -12.37 11.60
N SER A 242 -1.26 -12.55 12.09
CA SER A 242 -0.67 -11.66 13.11
C SER A 242 -0.39 -10.27 12.56
N ILE A 243 0.05 -10.19 11.30
CA ILE A 243 0.28 -8.93 10.58
C ILE A 243 -1.05 -8.20 10.32
N ALA A 244 -2.09 -8.92 9.89
CA ALA A 244 -3.43 -8.33 9.75
C ALA A 244 -3.92 -7.70 11.07
N ASP A 245 -3.78 -8.42 12.20
CA ASP A 245 -4.15 -7.92 13.52
C ASP A 245 -3.32 -6.69 13.94
N ALA A 246 -2.03 -6.71 13.68
CA ALA A 246 -1.13 -5.60 14.03
C ALA A 246 -1.39 -4.35 13.18
N ASN A 247 -1.81 -4.53 11.93
CA ASN A 247 -2.16 -3.43 11.03
C ASN A 247 -3.50 -2.78 11.37
N ASP A 248 -4.45 -3.54 11.93
CA ASP A 248 -5.84 -3.10 12.19
C ASP A 248 -5.90 -1.82 13.03
N LYS A 249 -5.11 -1.72 14.09
CA LYS A 249 -5.07 -0.55 14.97
C LYS A 249 -4.74 0.76 14.24
N TRP A 250 -4.15 0.70 13.05
CA TRP A 250 -3.74 1.86 12.25
C TRP A 250 -4.74 2.24 11.16
N ALA A 251 -5.86 1.53 11.02
CA ALA A 251 -6.83 1.70 9.93
C ALA A 251 -7.28 3.16 9.73
N SER A 252 -7.48 3.92 10.82
CA SER A 252 -7.94 5.31 10.77
C SER A 252 -6.89 6.32 10.28
N PHE A 253 -5.64 5.93 10.16
CA PHE A 253 -4.54 6.81 9.74
C PHE A 253 -4.33 6.83 8.22
N ALA A 254 -4.72 5.75 7.54
CA ALA A 254 -4.58 5.64 6.10
C ALA A 254 -5.64 6.46 5.34
N GLY A 255 -5.27 6.91 4.15
CA GLY A 255 -6.17 7.62 3.25
C GLY A 255 -5.46 8.06 1.97
N PRO A 256 -6.17 8.69 1.01
CA PRO A 256 -5.56 9.13 -0.24
C PRO A 256 -4.30 9.94 -0.02
N GLY A 257 -3.21 9.51 -0.69
CA GLY A 257 -1.87 10.09 -0.57
C GLY A 257 -0.96 9.42 0.46
N ALA A 258 -1.52 8.60 1.39
CA ALA A 258 -0.77 8.08 2.53
C ALA A 258 -1.40 6.78 3.07
N TRP A 259 -0.72 5.64 2.98
CA TRP A 259 -1.28 4.32 3.20
C TRP A 259 -0.50 3.48 4.22
N ASN A 260 -1.24 2.76 5.07
CA ASN A 260 -0.67 1.68 5.87
C ASN A 260 -0.22 0.55 4.95
N ASP A 261 0.92 -0.05 5.26
CA ASP A 261 1.50 -1.16 4.51
C ASP A 261 1.77 -2.34 5.46
N PRO A 262 0.93 -3.37 5.45
CA PRO A 262 1.14 -4.59 6.24
C PRO A 262 2.09 -5.58 5.55
N ASP A 263 2.87 -5.14 4.58
CA ASP A 263 3.75 -5.88 3.69
C ASP A 263 3.04 -6.48 2.45
N MET A 264 3.84 -7.09 1.59
CA MET A 264 3.45 -7.62 0.28
C MET A 264 2.50 -8.83 0.39
N LEU A 265 1.92 -9.19 -0.75
CA LEU A 265 1.10 -10.38 -0.88
C LEU A 265 1.97 -11.62 -1.06
N GLU A 266 1.75 -12.63 -0.22
CA GLU A 266 2.36 -13.97 -0.35
C GLU A 266 1.57 -14.89 -1.28
N VAL A 267 0.45 -14.44 -1.84
CA VAL A 267 -0.42 -15.24 -2.71
C VAL A 267 0.36 -15.84 -3.87
N GLY A 268 0.40 -17.17 -3.91
CA GLY A 268 1.09 -17.93 -4.97
C GLY A 268 2.53 -18.35 -4.65
N ASN A 269 3.05 -18.10 -3.45
CA ASN A 269 4.39 -18.56 -3.03
C ASN A 269 4.42 -20.01 -2.51
N GLY A 270 3.27 -20.61 -2.17
CA GLY A 270 3.12 -22.06 -1.92
C GLY A 270 3.15 -22.48 -0.46
N GLY A 271 3.30 -21.55 0.50
CA GLY A 271 3.32 -21.86 1.94
C GLY A 271 1.94 -21.87 2.61
N MET A 272 0.90 -21.39 1.91
CA MET A 272 -0.47 -21.39 2.40
C MET A 272 -1.41 -22.14 1.46
N THR A 273 -2.58 -22.57 1.98
CA THR A 273 -3.63 -23.18 1.18
C THR A 273 -4.36 -22.14 0.32
N THR A 274 -5.14 -22.58 -0.67
CA THR A 274 -5.95 -21.68 -1.52
C THR A 274 -6.89 -20.81 -0.69
N GLU A 275 -7.53 -21.35 0.35
CA GLU A 275 -8.46 -20.60 1.19
C GLU A 275 -7.73 -19.59 2.08
N GLU A 276 -6.54 -19.91 2.55
CA GLU A 276 -5.69 -18.96 3.27
C GLU A 276 -5.21 -17.82 2.37
N TYR A 277 -4.82 -18.11 1.13
CA TYR A 277 -4.50 -17.08 0.15
C TYR A 277 -5.71 -16.23 -0.25
N ARG A 278 -6.90 -16.83 -0.37
CA ARG A 278 -8.17 -16.10 -0.60
C ARG A 278 -8.45 -15.15 0.55
N SER A 279 -8.27 -15.61 1.78
CA SER A 279 -8.40 -14.81 2.99
C SER A 279 -7.38 -13.68 3.02
N HIS A 280 -6.13 -13.96 2.71
CA HIS A 280 -5.04 -12.98 2.63
C HIS A 280 -5.39 -11.86 1.64
N PHE A 281 -5.73 -12.19 0.40
CA PHE A 281 -6.08 -11.21 -0.62
C PHE A 281 -7.31 -10.38 -0.24
N SER A 282 -8.35 -11.01 0.32
CA SER A 282 -9.57 -10.34 0.78
C SER A 282 -9.28 -9.33 1.90
N ILE A 283 -8.47 -9.71 2.89
CA ILE A 283 -8.12 -8.86 4.03
C ILE A 283 -7.24 -7.68 3.58
N TRP A 284 -6.22 -7.90 2.72
CA TRP A 284 -5.39 -6.82 2.18
C TRP A 284 -6.21 -5.85 1.34
N ALA A 285 -7.14 -6.34 0.53
CA ALA A 285 -8.05 -5.49 -0.23
C ALA A 285 -8.98 -4.67 0.69
N LEU A 286 -9.55 -5.28 1.72
CA LEU A 286 -10.41 -4.59 2.69
C LEU A 286 -9.63 -3.51 3.46
N ALA A 287 -8.41 -3.82 3.91
CA ALA A 287 -7.52 -2.91 4.63
C ALA A 287 -6.95 -1.80 3.75
N LYS A 288 -7.18 -1.84 2.43
CA LYS A 288 -6.56 -0.92 1.44
C LYS A 288 -5.04 -0.92 1.53
N ALA A 289 -4.48 -2.10 1.77
CA ALA A 289 -3.04 -2.32 1.76
C ALA A 289 -2.47 -2.19 0.34
N PRO A 290 -1.18 -1.89 0.16
CA PRO A 290 -0.50 -2.11 -1.10
C PRO A 290 -0.74 -3.52 -1.63
N LEU A 291 -1.26 -3.67 -2.86
CA LEU A 291 -1.40 -4.97 -3.50
C LEU A 291 -0.16 -5.23 -4.37
N LEU A 292 0.96 -5.50 -3.70
CA LEU A 292 2.22 -5.85 -4.34
C LEU A 292 2.40 -7.38 -4.27
N VAL A 293 2.28 -8.03 -5.42
CA VAL A 293 2.42 -9.48 -5.54
C VAL A 293 3.89 -9.88 -5.39
N GLY A 294 4.18 -10.86 -4.54
CA GLY A 294 5.55 -11.33 -4.29
C GLY A 294 5.91 -12.64 -5.00
N CYS A 295 4.98 -13.30 -5.71
CA CYS A 295 5.20 -14.58 -6.35
C CYS A 295 5.83 -14.48 -7.75
N ASN A 296 6.22 -15.64 -8.31
CA ASN A 296 6.67 -15.74 -9.70
C ASN A 296 5.49 -15.67 -10.67
N ILE A 297 5.19 -14.46 -11.19
CA ILE A 297 4.09 -14.23 -12.13
C ILE A 297 4.24 -15.03 -13.44
N GLN A 298 5.47 -15.31 -13.86
CA GLN A 298 5.74 -16.06 -15.11
C GLN A 298 5.33 -17.53 -15.00
N ALA A 299 5.30 -18.07 -13.78
CA ALA A 299 5.00 -19.47 -13.49
C ALA A 299 3.79 -19.65 -12.55
N MET A 300 2.97 -18.62 -12.35
CA MET A 300 1.79 -18.74 -11.49
C MET A 300 0.77 -19.71 -12.10
N ASP A 301 0.12 -20.47 -11.24
CA ASP A 301 -0.96 -21.36 -11.61
C ASP A 301 -2.30 -20.62 -11.81
N ASN A 302 -3.29 -21.33 -12.33
CA ASN A 302 -4.62 -20.75 -12.57
C ASN A 302 -5.30 -20.27 -11.28
N THR A 303 -5.08 -20.97 -10.18
CA THR A 303 -5.67 -20.64 -8.88
C THR A 303 -5.09 -19.31 -8.35
N THR A 304 -3.78 -19.15 -8.42
CA THR A 304 -3.10 -17.89 -8.07
C THR A 304 -3.61 -16.74 -8.95
N TYR A 305 -3.70 -16.98 -10.26
CA TYR A 305 -4.23 -15.98 -11.20
C TYR A 305 -5.67 -15.58 -10.86
N GLU A 306 -6.56 -16.54 -10.60
CA GLU A 306 -7.95 -16.29 -10.23
C GLU A 306 -8.03 -15.40 -8.97
N LEU A 307 -7.22 -15.69 -7.95
CA LEU A 307 -7.23 -14.92 -6.71
C LEU A 307 -6.81 -13.46 -6.94
N ILE A 308 -5.66 -13.22 -7.57
CA ILE A 308 -5.11 -11.86 -7.74
C ILE A 308 -5.77 -11.06 -8.86
N SER A 309 -6.54 -11.71 -9.75
CA SER A 309 -7.25 -11.05 -10.85
C SER A 309 -8.73 -10.79 -10.59
N ASN A 310 -9.25 -11.12 -9.40
CA ASN A 310 -10.65 -10.88 -9.07
C ASN A 310 -10.96 -9.38 -9.07
N SER A 311 -11.58 -8.91 -10.16
CA SER A 311 -11.87 -7.50 -10.40
C SER A 311 -12.86 -6.91 -9.40
N GLU A 312 -13.77 -7.72 -8.81
CA GLU A 312 -14.73 -7.25 -7.81
C GLU A 312 -14.05 -6.98 -6.47
N VAL A 313 -13.10 -7.83 -6.05
CA VAL A 313 -12.27 -7.60 -4.85
C VAL A 313 -11.36 -6.38 -5.06
N ILE A 314 -10.70 -6.28 -6.22
CA ILE A 314 -9.88 -5.12 -6.58
C ILE A 314 -10.71 -3.82 -6.59
N ALA A 315 -11.98 -3.86 -7.04
CA ALA A 315 -12.85 -2.68 -7.04
C ALA A 315 -13.18 -2.18 -5.61
N VAL A 316 -13.26 -3.05 -4.61
CA VAL A 316 -13.40 -2.66 -3.20
C VAL A 316 -12.13 -1.95 -2.71
N TRP A 317 -10.96 -2.45 -3.08
CA TRP A 317 -9.68 -1.87 -2.71
C TRP A 317 -9.46 -0.47 -3.32
N ALA A 318 -9.84 -0.26 -4.58
CA ALA A 318 -9.47 0.94 -5.35
C ALA A 318 -10.17 2.24 -4.94
N GLY A 319 -11.23 2.21 -4.13
CA GLY A 319 -11.93 3.44 -3.80
C GLY A 319 -12.95 3.35 -2.67
N PRO A 320 -13.47 4.51 -2.21
CA PRO A 320 -14.56 4.53 -1.27
C PRO A 320 -15.81 3.95 -1.93
N LEU A 321 -16.55 3.11 -1.19
CA LEU A 321 -17.82 2.60 -1.67
C LEU A 321 -18.87 3.72 -1.68
N LYS A 322 -19.49 3.95 -2.84
CA LYS A 322 -20.54 4.97 -3.02
C LYS A 322 -21.90 4.43 -2.54
N ASN A 323 -22.84 5.36 -2.31
CA ASN A 323 -24.25 5.05 -2.01
C ASN A 323 -24.44 4.22 -0.73
N ASN A 324 -23.68 4.51 0.32
CA ASN A 324 -23.74 3.81 1.62
C ASN A 324 -23.51 2.28 1.53
N LYS A 325 -22.82 1.82 0.50
CA LYS A 325 -22.40 0.42 0.42
C LYS A 325 -21.38 0.10 1.49
N VAL A 326 -21.42 -1.12 2.00
CA VAL A 326 -20.47 -1.62 2.99
C VAL A 326 -19.78 -2.87 2.45
N ALA A 327 -18.45 -2.91 2.53
CA ALA A 327 -17.69 -4.14 2.28
C ALA A 327 -17.51 -4.90 3.59
N VAL A 328 -17.73 -6.20 3.55
CA VAL A 328 -17.62 -7.09 4.71
C VAL A 328 -16.85 -8.33 4.32
N VAL A 329 -15.90 -8.74 5.15
CA VAL A 329 -15.27 -10.06 5.08
C VAL A 329 -15.70 -10.86 6.30
N LEU A 330 -16.40 -11.95 6.07
CA LEU A 330 -16.63 -12.97 7.07
C LEU A 330 -15.43 -13.93 7.02
N TRP A 331 -14.69 -14.04 8.11
CA TRP A 331 -13.41 -14.74 8.15
C TRP A 331 -13.36 -15.76 9.27
N ASN A 332 -13.23 -17.03 8.91
CA ASN A 332 -13.02 -18.10 9.86
C ASN A 332 -11.51 -18.30 10.12
N ARG A 333 -11.08 -17.95 11.33
CA ARG A 333 -9.67 -18.10 11.74
C ARG A 333 -9.40 -19.41 12.50
N SER A 334 -10.41 -20.24 12.68
CA SER A 334 -10.25 -21.53 13.37
C SER A 334 -9.80 -22.63 12.42
N SER A 335 -9.21 -23.68 12.97
CA SER A 335 -8.80 -24.89 12.23
C SER A 335 -9.96 -25.85 11.93
N SER A 336 -11.22 -25.45 12.13
CA SER A 336 -12.42 -26.24 11.86
C SER A 336 -13.49 -25.35 11.23
N ASN A 337 -14.46 -25.98 10.57
CA ASN A 337 -15.60 -25.27 10.01
C ASN A 337 -16.35 -24.49 11.09
N ALA A 338 -16.80 -23.31 10.75
CA ALA A 338 -17.54 -22.43 11.65
C ALA A 338 -18.54 -21.55 10.89
N THR A 339 -19.66 -21.26 11.54
CA THR A 339 -20.57 -20.20 11.08
C THR A 339 -20.06 -18.86 11.60
N VAL A 340 -19.83 -17.91 10.69
CA VAL A 340 -19.43 -16.54 11.01
C VAL A 340 -20.58 -15.61 10.65
N THR A 341 -21.01 -14.78 11.62
CA THR A 341 -22.14 -13.85 11.46
C THR A 341 -21.71 -12.43 11.82
N ALA A 342 -22.13 -11.45 11.02
CA ALA A 342 -22.03 -10.03 11.31
C ALA A 342 -23.44 -9.42 11.36
N SER A 343 -23.82 -8.83 12.50
CA SER A 343 -25.07 -8.10 12.64
C SER A 343 -24.96 -6.71 11.97
N TRP A 344 -26.10 -6.11 11.60
CA TRP A 344 -26.08 -4.76 11.04
C TRP A 344 -25.44 -3.72 11.95
N SER A 345 -25.58 -3.89 13.26
CA SER A 345 -24.93 -3.03 14.25
C SER A 345 -23.42 -3.09 14.20
N ASP A 346 -22.83 -4.27 13.92
CA ASP A 346 -21.38 -4.47 13.86
C ASP A 346 -20.77 -3.75 12.65
N ILE A 347 -21.55 -3.57 11.58
CA ILE A 347 -21.08 -3.03 10.28
C ILE A 347 -21.67 -1.66 9.96
N GLY A 348 -22.29 -1.00 10.93
CA GLY A 348 -22.80 0.37 10.82
C GLY A 348 -24.06 0.54 9.97
N LEU A 349 -24.84 -0.53 9.76
CA LEU A 349 -26.14 -0.48 9.12
C LEU A 349 -27.25 -0.30 10.17
N ALA A 350 -28.29 0.44 9.81
CA ALA A 350 -29.43 0.65 10.69
C ALA A 350 -30.28 -0.64 10.86
N PRO A 351 -30.90 -0.88 12.03
CA PRO A 351 -31.85 -1.99 12.21
C PRO A 351 -32.94 -1.96 11.14
N GLY A 352 -33.30 -3.13 10.62
CA GLY A 352 -34.33 -3.27 9.59
C GLY A 352 -33.91 -2.85 8.17
N THR A 353 -32.65 -2.48 7.96
CA THR A 353 -32.13 -2.22 6.61
C THR A 353 -32.20 -3.50 5.77
N ILE A 354 -32.81 -3.40 4.60
CA ILE A 354 -32.77 -4.44 3.56
C ILE A 354 -31.57 -4.17 2.66
N VAL A 355 -30.75 -5.18 2.41
CA VAL A 355 -29.56 -5.07 1.56
C VAL A 355 -29.59 -6.10 0.42
N ASP A 356 -29.00 -5.77 -0.70
CA ASP A 356 -28.49 -6.74 -1.65
C ASP A 356 -27.04 -7.04 -1.32
N ALA A 357 -26.74 -8.29 -0.97
CA ALA A 357 -25.41 -8.79 -0.64
C ALA A 357 -24.81 -9.46 -1.89
N ARG A 358 -23.78 -8.85 -2.47
CA ARG A 358 -22.99 -9.40 -3.58
C ARG A 358 -21.81 -10.15 -3.00
N ASP A 359 -21.75 -11.47 -3.17
CA ASP A 359 -20.57 -12.29 -2.91
C ASP A 359 -19.56 -12.06 -4.02
N LEU A 360 -18.34 -11.60 -3.67
CA LEU A 360 -17.31 -11.19 -4.65
C LEU A 360 -16.50 -12.37 -5.17
N TRP A 361 -16.56 -13.52 -4.49
CA TRP A 361 -15.88 -14.74 -4.92
C TRP A 361 -16.80 -15.66 -5.73
N GLU A 362 -18.03 -15.83 -5.26
CA GLU A 362 -19.05 -16.64 -5.96
C GLU A 362 -19.76 -15.89 -7.08
N HIS A 363 -19.55 -14.58 -7.19
CA HIS A 363 -20.22 -13.71 -8.15
C HIS A 363 -21.75 -13.81 -8.12
N THR A 364 -22.32 -14.05 -6.94
CA THR A 364 -23.76 -14.17 -6.73
C THR A 364 -24.31 -13.00 -5.90
N THR A 365 -25.62 -12.76 -5.98
CA THR A 365 -26.27 -11.70 -5.21
C THR A 365 -27.54 -12.25 -4.55
N GLN A 366 -27.69 -11.97 -3.24
CA GLN A 366 -28.89 -12.32 -2.49
C GLN A 366 -29.45 -11.10 -1.75
N SER A 367 -30.77 -11.07 -1.53
CA SER A 367 -31.39 -10.00 -0.75
C SER A 367 -31.58 -10.45 0.69
N LEU A 368 -31.13 -9.63 1.64
CA LEU A 368 -31.16 -9.93 3.06
C LEU A 368 -31.99 -8.86 3.82
N SER A 369 -32.89 -9.33 4.70
CA SER A 369 -33.72 -8.49 5.59
C SER A 369 -33.67 -8.93 7.05
N SER A 370 -32.82 -9.93 7.35
CA SER A 370 -32.72 -10.56 8.68
C SER A 370 -32.04 -9.69 9.76
N GLY A 371 -31.39 -8.57 9.37
CA GLY A 371 -30.61 -7.75 10.28
C GLY A 371 -29.17 -8.23 10.49
N GLU A 372 -28.75 -9.25 9.73
CA GLU A 372 -27.42 -9.86 9.79
C GLU A 372 -27.05 -10.52 8.46
N ILE A 373 -25.73 -10.77 8.28
CA ILE A 373 -25.19 -11.65 7.24
C ILE A 373 -24.40 -12.77 7.90
N SER A 374 -24.63 -14.01 7.45
CA SER A 374 -24.01 -15.20 8.00
C SER A 374 -23.54 -16.14 6.89
N ALA A 375 -22.43 -16.84 7.11
CA ALA A 375 -21.92 -17.87 6.22
C ALA A 375 -21.27 -19.01 7.01
N GLU A 376 -21.47 -20.23 6.52
CA GLU A 376 -20.65 -21.38 6.92
C GLU A 376 -19.34 -21.33 6.15
N LEU A 377 -18.23 -21.41 6.85
CA LEU A 377 -16.88 -21.28 6.31
C LEU A 377 -16.03 -22.45 6.74
N ASP A 378 -15.32 -23.02 5.81
CA ASP A 378 -14.28 -24.01 6.10
C ASP A 378 -13.15 -23.41 6.94
N SER A 379 -12.25 -24.27 7.45
CA SER A 379 -11.05 -23.85 8.16
C SER A 379 -10.29 -22.80 7.36
N HIS A 380 -9.95 -21.66 7.98
CA HIS A 380 -9.17 -20.55 7.42
C HIS A 380 -9.78 -19.85 6.20
N ALA A 381 -11.02 -20.23 5.80
CA ALA A 381 -11.71 -19.64 4.67
C ALA A 381 -12.35 -18.29 5.01
N CYS A 382 -12.66 -17.54 3.96
CA CYS A 382 -13.46 -16.32 4.07
C CYS A 382 -14.51 -16.22 2.95
N LYS A 383 -15.51 -15.37 3.19
CA LYS A 383 -16.36 -14.79 2.15
C LYS A 383 -16.28 -13.28 2.20
N MET A 384 -16.24 -12.65 1.05
CA MET A 384 -16.21 -11.20 0.92
C MET A 384 -17.46 -10.69 0.20
N TYR A 385 -18.12 -9.74 0.81
CA TYR A 385 -19.38 -9.18 0.32
C TYR A 385 -19.31 -7.67 0.13
N VAL A 386 -20.06 -7.18 -0.86
CA VAL A 386 -20.51 -5.79 -0.89
C VAL A 386 -22.01 -5.74 -0.63
N LEU A 387 -22.38 -5.10 0.47
CA LEU A 387 -23.77 -4.88 0.89
C LEU A 387 -24.26 -3.56 0.32
N THR A 388 -25.36 -3.59 -0.45
CA THR A 388 -26.00 -2.40 -1.02
C THR A 388 -27.33 -2.18 -0.35
N PRO A 389 -27.50 -1.16 0.54
CA PRO A 389 -28.77 -0.85 1.14
C PRO A 389 -29.82 -0.50 0.07
N LYS A 390 -31.00 -1.09 0.18
CA LYS A 390 -32.15 -0.71 -0.64
C LYS A 390 -32.76 0.57 -0.12
N ARG A 391 -33.16 1.45 -1.04
CA ARG A 391 -33.95 2.62 -0.67
C ARG A 391 -35.34 2.13 -0.23
N SER A 392 -35.76 2.51 0.97
CA SER A 392 -37.13 2.38 1.45
C SER A 392 -38.08 3.24 0.63
#